data_81a74305a0068d566953912a1a2c8428
#
_entry.id   81a74305a0068d566953912a1a2c8428
#
_cell.length_a   1.000
_cell.length_b   1.000
_cell.length_c   1.000
_cell.angle_alpha   90.00
_cell.angle_beta   90.00
_cell.angle_gamma   90.00
#
_symmetry.space_group_name_H-M   'P 1'
#
loop_
_entity.id
_entity.type
_entity.pdbx_description
1 polymer ?
#
loop_
_entity_poly.entity_id
_entity_poly.type
_entity_poly.pdbx_seq_one_letter_code
_entity_poly.pdbx_strand_id
1 'polypeptide(L)'
;NFYWRYLMRVLSGIQPSGKLHLGNYFGMMRECVRLQEKGESFVFIANYHALTTVSNAEQLRNDTMDVALDFLACGLDPERTNFFVQSDVPEVQELAWLLSIVTPMGLLERAHSYKDKLAHGKEATHGLFAYPVLMAADILLYQADIVPVGKDQLQHLEITRDIAQRFNGIYGDVFTIPEPYTGKI
;
A
#
# COMPACT_ATOMS: atom_id res chain seq x y z
N ASN A 1 21.98 -3.00 21.30
CA ASN A 1 21.66 -2.85 19.88
C ASN A 1 20.66 -1.72 19.67
N PHE A 2 21.16 -0.47 19.76
CA PHE A 2 20.33 0.75 19.73
C PHE A 2 20.38 1.48 18.39
N TYR A 3 20.97 0.92 17.32
CA TYR A 3 21.24 1.64 16.07
C TYR A 3 20.13 1.59 15.02
N TRP A 4 19.08 0.76 15.16
CA TRP A 4 18.04 0.60 14.15
C TRP A 4 16.87 1.61 14.22
N ARG A 5 16.87 2.52 15.17
CA ARG A 5 15.76 3.45 15.43
C ARG A 5 15.83 4.76 14.63
N TYR A 6 16.79 4.91 13.72
CA TYR A 6 17.01 6.17 12.99
C TYR A 6 17.00 6.06 11.46
N LEU A 7 16.76 4.92 10.89
CA LEU A 7 16.53 4.81 9.45
C LEU A 7 15.06 5.02 9.17
N MET A 8 14.74 6.10 8.45
CA MET A 8 13.40 6.38 7.95
C MET A 8 12.92 5.20 7.10
N ARG A 9 11.74 4.67 7.39
CA ARG A 9 11.11 3.59 6.64
C ARG A 9 10.19 4.14 5.58
N VAL A 10 10.47 3.75 4.36
CA VAL A 10 9.70 4.13 3.17
C VAL A 10 8.96 2.91 2.67
N LEU A 11 7.65 3.02 2.51
CA LEU A 11 6.84 1.94 1.94
C LEU A 11 6.09 2.42 0.71
N SER A 12 6.11 1.63 -0.34
CA SER A 12 5.29 1.84 -1.53
C SER A 12 4.79 0.50 -2.09
N GLY A 13 3.61 0.54 -2.73
CA GLY A 13 3.03 -0.64 -3.35
C GLY A 13 2.38 -0.32 -4.69
N ILE A 14 2.40 -1.28 -5.60
CA ILE A 14 1.75 -1.19 -6.90
C ILE A 14 0.84 -2.38 -7.15
N GLN A 15 -0.35 -2.13 -7.69
CA GLN A 15 -1.25 -3.19 -8.10
C GLN A 15 -0.84 -3.76 -9.46
N PRO A 16 -0.72 -5.09 -9.61
CA PRO A 16 -0.50 -5.74 -10.90
C PRO A 16 -1.84 -5.85 -11.65
N SER A 17 -2.26 -4.76 -12.30
CA SER A 17 -3.54 -4.65 -12.99
C SER A 17 -3.39 -4.34 -14.48
N GLY A 18 -2.43 -4.98 -15.13
CA GLY A 18 -2.08 -4.81 -16.53
C GLY A 18 -0.68 -4.26 -16.76
N LYS A 19 -0.33 -3.98 -18.00
CA LYS A 19 1.01 -3.49 -18.36
C LYS A 19 1.26 -2.09 -17.82
N LEU A 20 2.42 -1.90 -17.23
CA LEU A 20 2.87 -0.60 -16.78
C LEU A 20 3.18 0.32 -17.98
N HIS A 21 3.02 1.60 -17.77
CA HIS A 21 3.26 2.65 -18.77
C HIS A 21 4.07 3.79 -18.17
N LEU A 22 4.47 4.75 -18.99
CA LEU A 22 5.29 5.90 -18.56
C LEU A 22 4.70 6.67 -17.37
N GLY A 23 3.36 6.72 -17.27
CA GLY A 23 2.69 7.33 -16.12
C GLY A 23 2.99 6.63 -14.80
N ASN A 24 3.07 5.30 -14.78
CA ASN A 24 3.44 4.54 -13.58
C ASN A 24 4.92 4.80 -13.23
N TYR A 25 5.80 4.84 -14.24
CA TYR A 25 7.20 5.15 -14.03
C TYR A 25 7.40 6.52 -13.39
N PHE A 26 6.88 7.59 -14.00
CA PHE A 26 7.05 8.95 -13.48
C PHE A 26 6.24 9.21 -12.21
N GLY A 27 5.08 8.59 -12.07
CA GLY A 27 4.18 8.81 -10.94
C GLY A 27 4.65 8.13 -9.64
N MET A 28 5.34 6.97 -9.75
CA MET A 28 5.67 6.19 -8.56
C MET A 28 7.02 5.47 -8.63
N MET A 29 7.30 4.68 -9.69
CA MET A 29 8.47 3.80 -9.72
C MET A 29 9.80 4.58 -9.57
N ARG A 30 9.91 5.71 -10.28
CA ARG A 30 11.09 6.59 -10.20
C ARG A 30 11.34 7.09 -8.77
N GLU A 31 10.28 7.40 -8.01
CA GLU A 31 10.43 7.84 -6.63
C GLU A 31 10.82 6.68 -5.70
N CYS A 32 10.31 5.47 -5.93
CA CYS A 32 10.76 4.27 -5.21
C CYS A 32 12.26 4.05 -5.39
N VAL A 33 12.75 4.11 -6.65
CA VAL A 33 14.19 3.97 -6.97
C VAL A 33 15.03 5.09 -6.32
N ARG A 34 14.53 6.30 -6.22
CA ARG A 34 15.24 7.39 -5.54
C ARG A 34 15.27 7.26 -4.04
N LEU A 35 14.17 6.78 -3.45
CA LEU A 35 14.02 6.70 -2.01
C LEU A 35 14.76 5.50 -1.40
N GLN A 36 15.09 4.47 -2.19
CA GLN A 36 15.94 3.35 -1.72
C GLN A 36 17.32 3.79 -1.23
N GLU A 37 17.79 4.97 -1.63
CA GLU A 37 19.06 5.54 -1.17
C GLU A 37 18.95 6.31 0.17
N LYS A 38 17.72 6.58 0.64
CA LYS A 38 17.47 7.51 1.75
C LYS A 38 17.07 6.85 3.06
N GLY A 39 16.71 5.57 3.03
CA GLY A 39 16.24 4.88 4.22
C GLY A 39 16.04 3.38 3.99
N GLU A 40 15.41 2.72 4.93
CA GLU A 40 14.97 1.34 4.79
C GLU A 40 13.74 1.30 3.87
N SER A 41 13.92 0.77 2.66
CA SER A 41 12.90 0.77 1.62
C SER A 41 12.16 -0.55 1.55
N PHE A 42 10.83 -0.47 1.50
CA PHE A 42 9.91 -1.58 1.27
C PHE A 42 9.08 -1.28 0.03
N VAL A 43 9.15 -2.14 -0.96
CA VAL A 43 8.34 -2.04 -2.18
C VAL A 43 7.63 -3.37 -2.39
N PHE A 44 6.32 -3.34 -2.54
CA PHE A 44 5.55 -4.57 -2.71
C PHE A 44 4.60 -4.52 -3.91
N ILE A 45 4.35 -5.72 -4.46
CA ILE A 45 3.36 -5.93 -5.51
C ILE A 45 2.05 -6.32 -4.85
N ALA A 46 1.05 -5.44 -4.94
CA ALA A 46 -0.21 -5.49 -4.22
C ALA A 46 -1.22 -6.44 -4.91
N ASN A 47 -0.90 -7.73 -4.98
CA ASN A 47 -1.70 -8.72 -5.70
C ASN A 47 -3.05 -9.03 -5.02
N TYR A 48 -3.18 -8.90 -3.70
CA TYR A 48 -4.50 -8.99 -3.04
C TYR A 48 -5.40 -7.82 -3.43
N HIS A 49 -4.87 -6.60 -3.49
CA HIS A 49 -5.64 -5.45 -3.94
C HIS A 49 -6.10 -5.60 -5.39
N ALA A 50 -5.27 -6.19 -6.25
CA ALA A 50 -5.62 -6.43 -7.65
C ALA A 50 -6.84 -7.36 -7.82
N LEU A 51 -7.11 -8.26 -6.87
CA LEU A 51 -8.30 -9.14 -6.89
C LEU A 51 -9.63 -8.36 -6.89
N THR A 52 -9.63 -7.09 -6.50
CA THR A 52 -10.83 -6.25 -6.61
C THR A 52 -11.20 -5.88 -8.06
N THR A 53 -10.29 -6.10 -9.01
CA THR A 53 -10.45 -5.73 -10.43
C THR A 53 -10.05 -6.82 -11.41
N VAL A 54 -9.13 -7.70 -11.05
CA VAL A 54 -8.63 -8.80 -11.88
C VAL A 54 -9.26 -10.10 -11.42
N SER A 55 -10.07 -10.72 -12.27
CA SER A 55 -10.77 -11.99 -12.00
C SER A 55 -10.11 -13.22 -12.62
N ASN A 56 -9.09 -13.03 -13.45
CA ASN A 56 -8.37 -14.12 -14.11
C ASN A 56 -7.05 -14.42 -13.38
N ALA A 57 -6.92 -15.64 -12.87
CA ALA A 57 -5.77 -16.04 -12.07
C ALA A 57 -4.46 -16.11 -12.86
N GLU A 58 -4.51 -16.50 -14.13
CA GLU A 58 -3.32 -16.55 -15.00
C GLU A 58 -2.85 -15.13 -15.33
N GLN A 59 -3.77 -14.25 -15.68
CA GLN A 59 -3.48 -12.84 -15.88
C GLN A 59 -2.83 -12.22 -14.65
N LEU A 60 -3.39 -12.44 -13.45
CA LEU A 60 -2.83 -11.89 -12.22
C LEU A 60 -1.40 -12.36 -11.97
N ARG A 61 -1.09 -13.65 -12.23
CA ARG A 61 0.27 -14.18 -12.11
C ARG A 61 1.23 -13.52 -13.10
N ASN A 62 0.80 -13.39 -14.37
CA ASN A 62 1.61 -12.78 -15.41
C ASN A 62 1.85 -11.29 -15.12
N ASP A 63 0.80 -10.54 -14.78
CA ASP A 63 0.92 -9.12 -14.43
C ASP A 63 1.82 -8.91 -13.21
N THR A 64 1.76 -9.81 -12.21
CA THR A 64 2.65 -9.76 -11.03
C THR A 64 4.12 -9.92 -11.43
N MET A 65 4.41 -10.86 -12.32
CA MET A 65 5.78 -11.08 -12.82
C MET A 65 6.25 -9.91 -13.67
N ASP A 66 5.41 -9.39 -14.57
CA ASP A 66 5.73 -8.24 -15.42
C ASP A 66 6.07 -7.00 -14.56
N VAL A 67 5.28 -6.72 -13.53
CA VAL A 67 5.56 -5.62 -12.59
C VAL A 67 6.91 -5.81 -11.89
N ALA A 68 7.23 -7.04 -11.47
CA ALA A 68 8.52 -7.32 -10.84
C ALA A 68 9.69 -7.03 -11.79
N LEU A 69 9.59 -7.50 -13.03
CA LEU A 69 10.61 -7.28 -14.06
C LEU A 69 10.77 -5.79 -14.40
N ASP A 70 9.65 -5.06 -14.51
CA ASP A 70 9.66 -3.63 -14.80
C ASP A 70 10.35 -2.82 -13.68
N PHE A 71 10.11 -3.15 -12.42
CA PHE A 71 10.80 -2.48 -11.30
C PHE A 71 12.32 -2.70 -11.32
N LEU A 72 12.74 -3.96 -11.54
CA LEU A 72 14.17 -4.29 -11.63
C LEU A 72 14.82 -3.60 -12.85
N ALA A 73 14.15 -3.61 -14.00
CA ALA A 73 14.62 -2.94 -15.21
C ALA A 73 14.72 -1.41 -15.05
N CYS A 74 13.85 -0.81 -14.22
CA CYS A 74 13.86 0.62 -13.92
C CYS A 74 14.87 1.02 -12.84
N GLY A 75 15.62 0.08 -12.27
CA GLY A 75 16.73 0.36 -11.35
C GLY A 75 16.40 0.17 -9.87
N LEU A 76 15.30 -0.52 -9.54
CA LEU A 76 15.11 -0.99 -8.17
C LEU A 76 16.16 -2.04 -7.84
N ASP A 77 16.92 -1.82 -6.78
CA ASP A 77 18.00 -2.70 -6.34
C ASP A 77 17.49 -3.62 -5.21
N PRO A 78 17.36 -4.93 -5.45
CA PRO A 78 16.87 -5.88 -4.44
C PRO A 78 17.85 -6.09 -3.27
N GLU A 79 19.12 -5.68 -3.39
CA GLU A 79 20.08 -5.70 -2.29
C GLU A 79 19.88 -4.52 -1.32
N ARG A 80 19.15 -3.47 -1.75
CA ARG A 80 18.89 -2.26 -0.98
C ARG A 80 17.43 -2.08 -0.58
N THR A 81 16.51 -2.78 -1.27
CA THR A 81 15.08 -2.67 -1.08
C THR A 81 14.51 -4.03 -0.71
N ASN A 82 13.71 -4.08 0.34
CA ASN A 82 12.85 -5.21 0.61
C ASN A 82 11.75 -5.26 -0.46
N PHE A 83 11.99 -6.05 -1.51
CA PHE A 83 11.07 -6.17 -2.64
C PHE A 83 10.34 -7.51 -2.61
N PHE A 84 9.01 -7.50 -2.55
CA PHE A 84 8.22 -8.71 -2.32
C PHE A 84 6.82 -8.63 -2.92
N VAL A 85 6.15 -9.78 -2.97
CA VAL A 85 4.73 -9.87 -3.32
C VAL A 85 3.90 -9.84 -2.03
N GLN A 86 2.84 -9.06 -1.98
CA GLN A 86 1.99 -8.89 -0.81
C GLN A 86 1.51 -10.23 -0.21
N SER A 87 1.16 -11.20 -1.07
CA SER A 87 0.69 -12.52 -0.63
C SER A 87 1.77 -13.40 0.03
N ASP A 88 3.05 -13.03 -0.10
CA ASP A 88 4.14 -13.78 0.52
C ASP A 88 4.31 -13.43 2.01
N VAL A 89 3.56 -12.42 2.49
CA VAL A 89 3.52 -11.97 3.89
C VAL A 89 2.09 -12.13 4.43
N PRO A 90 1.69 -13.34 4.86
CA PRO A 90 0.32 -13.61 5.30
C PRO A 90 -0.12 -12.80 6.52
N GLU A 91 0.81 -12.31 7.33
CA GLU A 91 0.57 -11.48 8.50
C GLU A 91 -0.19 -10.18 8.17
N VAL A 92 -0.13 -9.71 6.92
CA VAL A 92 -0.91 -8.55 6.48
C VAL A 92 -2.41 -8.80 6.59
N GLN A 93 -2.88 -10.03 6.32
CA GLN A 93 -4.29 -10.39 6.44
C GLN A 93 -4.72 -10.51 7.91
N GLU A 94 -3.85 -11.04 8.76
CA GLU A 94 -4.08 -11.08 10.20
C GLU A 94 -4.21 -9.68 10.78
N LEU A 95 -3.27 -8.78 10.44
CA LEU A 95 -3.33 -7.39 10.86
C LEU A 95 -4.57 -6.67 10.31
N ALA A 96 -4.94 -6.90 9.05
CA ALA A 96 -6.15 -6.31 8.47
C ALA A 96 -7.41 -6.71 9.26
N TRP A 97 -7.50 -7.95 9.74
CA TRP A 97 -8.58 -8.36 10.62
C TRP A 97 -8.57 -7.59 11.95
N LEU A 98 -7.42 -7.48 12.61
CA LEU A 98 -7.29 -6.75 13.87
C LEU A 98 -7.66 -5.27 13.72
N LEU A 99 -7.22 -4.63 12.64
CA LEU A 99 -7.56 -3.25 12.32
C LEU A 99 -9.05 -3.07 12.01
N SER A 100 -9.71 -4.08 11.41
CA SER A 100 -11.15 -4.05 11.12
C SER A 100 -11.99 -3.85 12.39
N ILE A 101 -11.54 -4.36 13.53
CA ILE A 101 -12.26 -4.27 14.81
C ILE A 101 -12.33 -2.82 15.33
N VAL A 102 -11.33 -2.00 15.01
CA VAL A 102 -11.27 -0.60 15.45
C VAL A 102 -11.72 0.39 14.37
N THR A 103 -12.00 -0.08 13.15
CA THR A 103 -12.37 0.75 12.00
C THR A 103 -13.88 0.98 11.95
N PRO A 104 -14.37 2.23 12.10
CA PRO A 104 -15.79 2.51 11.99
C PRO A 104 -16.28 2.36 10.55
N MET A 105 -17.47 1.78 10.36
CA MET A 105 -18.11 1.64 9.04
C MET A 105 -18.23 2.99 8.32
N GLY A 106 -18.64 4.05 9.02
CA GLY A 106 -18.77 5.39 8.43
C GLY A 106 -17.45 6.01 7.92
N LEU A 107 -16.28 5.51 8.37
CA LEU A 107 -14.99 5.91 7.81
C LEU A 107 -14.82 5.32 6.40
N LEU A 108 -15.17 4.06 6.23
CA LEU A 108 -15.07 3.35 4.94
C LEU A 108 -16.13 3.84 3.93
N GLU A 109 -17.34 4.13 4.40
CA GLU A 109 -18.42 4.68 3.56
C GLU A 109 -18.05 6.04 2.92
N ARG A 110 -17.16 6.80 3.54
CA ARG A 110 -16.68 8.09 3.02
C ARG A 110 -15.53 7.94 2.01
N ALA A 111 -14.95 6.77 1.84
CA ALA A 111 -13.86 6.55 0.89
C ALA A 111 -14.31 6.86 -0.54
N HIS A 112 -13.59 7.74 -1.23
CA HIS A 112 -13.94 8.18 -2.59
C HIS A 112 -14.01 7.01 -3.57
N SER A 113 -13.04 6.13 -3.53
CA SER A 113 -12.95 4.97 -4.42
C SER A 113 -14.14 4.00 -4.28
N TYR A 114 -14.70 3.84 -3.07
CA TYR A 114 -15.93 3.07 -2.87
C TYR A 114 -17.11 3.75 -3.57
N LYS A 115 -17.29 5.05 -3.33
CA LYS A 115 -18.36 5.86 -3.96
C LYS A 115 -18.26 5.87 -5.48
N ASP A 116 -17.05 6.07 -6.01
CA ASP A 116 -16.82 6.11 -7.46
C ASP A 116 -17.16 4.79 -8.14
N LYS A 117 -16.78 3.65 -7.53
CA LYS A 117 -17.10 2.33 -8.08
C LYS A 117 -18.60 2.05 -8.05
N LEU A 118 -19.31 2.46 -6.99
CA LEU A 118 -20.78 2.38 -6.94
C LEU A 118 -21.43 3.25 -8.01
N ALA A 119 -20.96 4.49 -8.19
CA ALA A 119 -21.46 5.41 -9.20
C ALA A 119 -21.30 4.88 -10.64
N HIS A 120 -20.27 4.04 -10.88
CA HIS A 120 -20.04 3.37 -12.16
C HIS A 120 -20.74 2.00 -12.28
N GLY A 121 -21.69 1.69 -11.39
CA GLY A 121 -22.53 0.49 -11.45
C GLY A 121 -21.80 -0.82 -11.15
N LYS A 122 -20.65 -0.77 -10.49
CA LYS A 122 -19.96 -1.97 -10.02
C LYS A 122 -20.63 -2.52 -8.78
N GLU A 123 -20.68 -3.85 -8.69
CA GLU A 123 -21.20 -4.54 -7.50
C GLU A 123 -20.38 -4.16 -6.26
N ALA A 124 -21.08 -3.84 -5.18
CA ALA A 124 -20.47 -3.51 -3.88
C ALA A 124 -20.11 -4.81 -3.15
N THR A 125 -18.93 -5.36 -3.44
CA THR A 125 -18.42 -6.51 -2.68
C THR A 125 -17.83 -6.07 -1.35
N HIS A 126 -17.76 -6.97 -0.37
CA HIS A 126 -17.09 -6.74 0.91
C HIS A 126 -15.60 -6.34 0.70
N GLY A 127 -14.89 -7.02 -0.19
CA GLY A 127 -13.48 -6.69 -0.49
C GLY A 127 -13.31 -5.26 -1.03
N LEU A 128 -14.27 -4.81 -1.86
CA LEU A 128 -14.27 -3.43 -2.37
C LEU A 128 -14.53 -2.40 -1.26
N PHE A 129 -15.31 -2.75 -0.27
CA PHE A 129 -15.62 -1.88 0.87
C PHE A 129 -14.47 -1.85 1.88
N ALA A 130 -13.87 -3.02 2.15
CA ALA A 130 -12.87 -3.21 3.20
C ALA A 130 -11.42 -2.97 2.76
N TYR A 131 -11.13 -2.80 1.44
CA TYR A 131 -9.75 -2.69 0.97
C TYR A 131 -8.94 -1.53 1.60
N PRO A 132 -9.53 -0.40 2.09
CA PRO A 132 -8.75 0.61 2.80
C PRO A 132 -8.17 0.09 4.13
N VAL A 133 -8.81 -0.89 4.75
CA VAL A 133 -8.29 -1.54 5.96
C VAL A 133 -7.11 -2.44 5.62
N LEU A 134 -7.17 -3.17 4.50
CA LEU A 134 -6.04 -3.94 3.99
C LEU A 134 -4.86 -3.02 3.65
N MET A 135 -5.11 -1.88 3.00
CA MET A 135 -4.06 -0.88 2.73
C MET A 135 -3.45 -0.32 4.02
N ALA A 136 -4.27 -0.07 5.05
CA ALA A 136 -3.76 0.32 6.35
C ALA A 136 -2.86 -0.77 6.96
N ALA A 137 -3.22 -2.04 6.84
CA ALA A 137 -2.40 -3.16 7.29
C ALA A 137 -1.07 -3.23 6.54
N ASP A 138 -1.07 -3.07 5.21
CA ASP A 138 0.15 -3.02 4.40
C ASP A 138 1.13 -1.94 4.88
N ILE A 139 0.62 -0.79 5.29
CA ILE A 139 1.46 0.35 5.72
C ILE A 139 1.94 0.17 7.17
N LEU A 140 1.03 -0.20 8.06
CA LEU A 140 1.29 -0.24 9.49
C LEU A 140 2.13 -1.46 9.91
N LEU A 141 2.04 -2.58 9.18
CA LEU A 141 2.83 -3.78 9.46
C LEU A 141 4.34 -3.50 9.44
N TYR A 142 4.78 -2.64 8.54
CA TYR A 142 6.19 -2.29 8.38
C TYR A 142 6.60 -1.04 9.17
N GLN A 143 5.69 -0.44 9.95
CA GLN A 143 5.97 0.79 10.69
C GLN A 143 6.53 1.90 9.79
N ALA A 144 5.89 2.10 8.63
CA ALA A 144 6.35 3.07 7.65
C ALA A 144 6.27 4.50 8.20
N ASP A 145 7.37 5.25 8.07
CA ASP A 145 7.41 6.67 8.42
C ASP A 145 6.80 7.52 7.31
N ILE A 146 7.14 7.19 6.06
CA ILE A 146 6.64 7.90 4.87
C ILE A 146 6.12 6.93 3.81
N VAL A 147 5.07 7.38 3.13
CA VAL A 147 4.44 6.64 2.03
C VAL A 147 4.38 7.58 0.81
N PRO A 148 5.16 7.29 -0.26
CA PRO A 148 5.03 7.99 -1.53
C PRO A 148 3.66 7.75 -2.14
N VAL A 149 2.87 8.81 -2.28
CA VAL A 149 1.50 8.72 -2.82
C VAL A 149 1.22 9.83 -3.82
N GLY A 150 0.47 9.50 -4.85
CA GLY A 150 -0.18 10.50 -5.70
C GLY A 150 -1.29 11.23 -4.96
N LYS A 151 -1.71 12.38 -5.49
CA LYS A 151 -2.78 13.19 -4.88
C LYS A 151 -4.10 12.44 -4.70
N ASP A 152 -4.38 11.51 -5.59
CA ASP A 152 -5.57 10.65 -5.59
C ASP A 152 -5.56 9.62 -4.44
N GLN A 153 -4.39 9.29 -3.90
CA GLN A 153 -4.20 8.32 -2.81
C GLN A 153 -4.11 8.96 -1.42
N LEU A 154 -4.07 10.29 -1.32
CA LEU A 154 -3.95 10.99 -0.04
C LEU A 154 -5.08 10.63 0.93
N GLN A 155 -6.31 10.50 0.44
CA GLN A 155 -7.45 10.13 1.28
C GLN A 155 -7.28 8.73 1.91
N HIS A 156 -6.72 7.78 1.18
CA HIS A 156 -6.48 6.42 1.71
C HIS A 156 -5.42 6.43 2.80
N LEU A 157 -4.41 7.28 2.64
CA LEU A 157 -3.40 7.43 3.68
C LEU A 157 -3.97 8.11 4.93
N GLU A 158 -4.87 9.10 4.78
CA GLU A 158 -5.58 9.69 5.92
C GLU A 158 -6.46 8.65 6.64
N ILE A 159 -7.14 7.77 5.90
CA ILE A 159 -7.87 6.65 6.51
C ILE A 159 -6.91 5.75 7.31
N THR A 160 -5.73 5.45 6.78
CA THR A 160 -4.70 4.68 7.49
C THR A 160 -4.27 5.36 8.78
N ARG A 161 -4.05 6.68 8.75
CA ARG A 161 -3.68 7.48 9.91
C ARG A 161 -4.77 7.46 10.99
N ASP A 162 -6.03 7.63 10.58
CA ASP A 162 -7.19 7.55 11.48
C ASP A 162 -7.30 6.18 12.16
N ILE A 163 -7.09 5.09 11.41
CA ILE A 163 -7.09 3.72 11.94
C ILE A 163 -5.95 3.53 12.94
N ALA A 164 -4.73 3.95 12.59
CA ALA A 164 -3.56 3.84 13.46
C ALA A 164 -3.75 4.62 14.77
N GLN A 165 -4.26 5.85 14.70
CA GLN A 165 -4.53 6.68 15.88
C GLN A 165 -5.59 6.04 16.79
N ARG A 166 -6.65 5.46 16.21
CA ARG A 166 -7.69 4.75 16.97
C ARG A 166 -7.13 3.52 17.66
N PHE A 167 -6.34 2.74 16.95
CA PHE A 167 -5.68 1.55 17.51
C PHE A 167 -4.77 1.95 18.66
N ASN A 168 -3.89 2.94 18.43
CA ASN A 168 -2.99 3.45 19.48
C ASN A 168 -3.74 4.01 20.69
N GLY A 169 -4.88 4.68 20.48
CA GLY A 169 -5.70 5.20 21.56
C GLY A 169 -6.33 4.12 22.45
N ILE A 170 -6.52 2.90 21.92
CA ILE A 170 -7.12 1.76 22.65
C ILE A 170 -6.03 0.89 23.30
N TYR A 171 -4.96 0.61 22.54
CA TYR A 171 -3.98 -0.44 22.89
C TYR A 171 -2.60 0.12 23.28
N GLY A 172 -2.42 1.45 23.26
CA GLY A 172 -1.12 2.12 23.48
C GLY A 172 -0.39 2.40 22.17
N ASP A 173 0.79 3.04 22.27
CA ASP A 173 1.59 3.46 21.11
C ASP A 173 2.22 2.26 20.37
N VAL A 174 1.43 1.58 19.56
CA VAL A 174 1.84 0.39 18.78
C VAL A 174 2.35 0.78 17.40
N PHE A 175 1.61 1.65 16.68
CA PHE A 175 1.91 1.99 15.30
C PHE A 175 2.51 3.39 15.16
N THR A 176 3.54 3.49 14.31
CA THR A 176 3.99 4.78 13.76
C THR A 176 2.87 5.36 12.88
N ILE A 177 2.57 6.65 13.04
CA ILE A 177 1.60 7.34 12.19
C ILE A 177 2.31 7.78 10.92
N PRO A 178 1.99 7.19 9.76
CA PRO A 178 2.71 7.44 8.51
C PRO A 178 2.43 8.85 7.96
N GLU A 179 3.43 9.46 7.31
CA GLU A 179 3.29 10.74 6.64
C GLU A 179 3.27 10.59 5.11
N PRO A 180 2.43 11.37 4.40
CA PRO A 180 2.43 11.38 2.95
C PRO A 180 3.70 12.00 2.40
N TYR A 181 4.31 11.36 1.43
CA TYR A 181 5.37 11.94 0.63
C TYR A 181 4.86 12.23 -0.78
N THR A 182 4.56 13.48 -1.03
CA THR A 182 4.19 13.97 -2.36
C THR A 182 5.43 14.61 -2.98
N GLY A 183 6.37 13.81 -3.47
CA GLY A 183 7.60 14.30 -4.06
C GLY A 183 7.38 15.51 -4.98
N LYS A 184 8.29 16.50 -4.96
CA LYS A 184 8.26 17.54 -5.99
C LYS A 184 8.56 16.87 -7.33
N ILE A 185 7.52 16.75 -8.15
CA ILE A 185 7.64 16.38 -9.56
C ILE A 185 8.40 17.48 -10.29
#